data_5c645c3b5a27ff06731efeb1e5448bdd
#
_entry.id   5c645c3b5a27ff06731efeb1e5448bdd
#
_cell.length_a   1.000
_cell.length_b   1.000
_cell.length_c   1.000
_cell.angle_alpha   90.00
_cell.angle_beta   90.00
_cell.angle_gamma   90.00
#
_symmetry.space_group_name_H-M   'P 1'
#
loop_
_entity.id
_entity.type
_entity.pdbx_description
1 polymer ?
#
loop_
_entity_poly.entity_id
_entity_poly.type
_entity_poly.pdbx_seq_one_letter_code
_entity_poly.pdbx_strand_id
1 'polypeptide(L)'
;AHPDCEPGDVFVTNDPYAGGSHLPDITVVTPVHDESAVLRFAVASRGHHADVGGVTPGSMPPFSTRLDEEGVVFEALQLVKAGVFDENRVRKTLDASVYPARNPEENLADLQAQVAANEKGVHLLGRLLERYGLDVVNAYMQHIQDNAAELTAQAIERLADGVHRFEDRLDDGTRVAVEIRVDGDSMEIDFSGTDPAVEGNLNAPRAVTIAAVLYVLRVLVGKPIPLNSGCLRPVRVRIPDDSLLSPARGHAVASGNVETSQRIVDVLLGALGLAAASQGTMNNLTFGNEDFAYYETLAGGAGATATKTGASGVHTHMTNSKCTDPEVLETRFPIRVRRFSLRHGSGGEGALRGGDGLVRELEFLEPMRFSIVSERRTTRPYGMRGGDPGAAGMNLLNGKALEHRVTAEVGPGDVLRVETPGGGGWGTPP
;
A
#
# COMPACT_ATOMS: atom_id res chain seq x y z
N ALA A 1 14.59 -15.03 12.08
CA ALA A 1 15.65 -14.22 12.64
C ALA A 1 15.98 -14.64 14.08
N HIS A 2 14.99 -15.08 14.89
CA HIS A 2 15.17 -15.44 16.30
C HIS A 2 14.63 -16.84 16.57
N PRO A 3 15.38 -17.92 16.22
CA PRO A 3 14.94 -19.29 16.45
C PRO A 3 14.83 -19.64 17.93
N ASP A 4 15.59 -18.95 18.79
CA ASP A 4 15.69 -19.17 20.23
C ASP A 4 14.86 -18.16 21.02
N CYS A 5 13.71 -17.68 20.46
CA CYS A 5 12.84 -16.77 21.20
C CYS A 5 12.18 -17.46 22.39
N GLU A 6 12.12 -16.74 23.51
CA GLU A 6 11.58 -17.22 24.79
C GLU A 6 10.16 -16.67 25.05
N PRO A 7 9.39 -17.30 25.96
CA PRO A 7 8.11 -16.73 26.40
C PRO A 7 8.27 -15.29 26.94
N GLY A 8 7.42 -14.39 26.46
CA GLY A 8 7.47 -12.96 26.82
C GLY A 8 8.37 -12.10 25.95
N ASP A 9 9.01 -12.66 24.94
CA ASP A 9 9.74 -11.90 23.93
C ASP A 9 8.77 -11.29 22.89
N VAL A 10 9.10 -10.09 22.40
CA VAL A 10 8.40 -9.43 21.27
C VAL A 10 9.44 -8.82 20.35
N PHE A 11 9.17 -8.89 19.06
CA PHE A 11 10.07 -8.41 18.01
C PHE A 11 9.39 -7.35 17.14
N VAL A 12 10.18 -6.43 16.60
CA VAL A 12 9.71 -5.41 15.68
C VAL A 12 10.52 -5.43 14.38
N THR A 13 9.86 -5.22 13.25
CA THR A 13 10.49 -5.08 11.95
C THR A 13 9.68 -4.19 11.03
N ASN A 14 10.37 -3.45 10.16
CA ASN A 14 9.79 -2.75 9.02
C ASN A 14 10.62 -2.99 7.75
N ASP A 15 11.56 -3.95 7.79
CA ASP A 15 12.47 -4.24 6.67
C ASP A 15 11.68 -4.69 5.42
N PRO A 16 11.68 -3.88 4.34
CA PRO A 16 10.93 -4.19 3.12
C PRO A 16 11.44 -5.45 2.40
N TYR A 17 12.69 -5.84 2.64
CA TYR A 17 13.29 -7.04 2.05
C TYR A 17 13.07 -8.31 2.87
N ALA A 18 12.48 -8.17 4.06
CA ALA A 18 12.15 -9.27 4.95
C ALA A 18 10.62 -9.38 5.21
N GLY A 19 9.79 -9.00 4.23
CA GLY A 19 8.34 -9.10 4.31
C GLY A 19 7.63 -7.80 4.70
N GLY A 20 8.37 -6.71 4.85
CA GLY A 20 7.81 -5.35 4.99
C GLY A 20 7.36 -4.77 3.65
N SER A 21 6.79 -3.57 3.70
CA SER A 21 6.36 -2.78 2.54
C SER A 21 7.25 -1.54 2.36
N HIS A 22 7.00 -0.47 3.07
CA HIS A 22 7.83 0.72 3.20
C HIS A 22 8.08 0.99 4.69
N LEU A 23 9.07 1.82 5.02
CA LEU A 23 9.58 1.92 6.39
C LEU A 23 8.55 2.39 7.44
N PRO A 24 7.60 3.29 7.13
CA PRO A 24 6.56 3.67 8.09
C PRO A 24 5.63 2.53 8.53
N ASP A 25 5.50 1.45 7.75
CA ASP A 25 4.68 0.28 8.11
C ASP A 25 5.43 -0.65 9.05
N ILE A 26 5.37 -0.36 10.35
CA ILE A 26 6.07 -1.14 11.37
C ILE A 26 5.22 -2.34 11.80
N THR A 27 5.84 -3.51 11.82
CA THR A 27 5.22 -4.77 12.27
C THR A 27 5.82 -5.22 13.59
N VAL A 28 4.96 -5.40 14.59
CA VAL A 28 5.31 -6.01 15.89
C VAL A 28 4.82 -7.45 15.90
N VAL A 29 5.70 -8.39 16.27
CA VAL A 29 5.44 -9.83 16.28
C VAL A 29 5.67 -10.39 17.69
N THR A 30 4.66 -11.03 18.25
CA THR A 30 4.70 -11.69 19.54
C THR A 30 4.59 -13.21 19.38
N PRO A 31 5.67 -13.97 19.62
CA PRO A 31 5.63 -15.44 19.66
C PRO A 31 4.73 -15.93 20.80
N VAL A 32 3.93 -16.95 20.53
CA VAL A 32 3.03 -17.57 21.52
C VAL A 32 3.49 -19.00 21.81
N HIS A 33 3.97 -19.21 23.03
CA HIS A 33 4.46 -20.50 23.50
C HIS A 33 3.40 -21.18 24.37
N ASP A 34 3.42 -22.51 24.40
CA ASP A 34 2.65 -23.31 25.35
C ASP A 34 3.35 -23.38 26.72
N GLU A 35 2.73 -24.07 27.68
CA GLU A 35 3.28 -24.28 29.05
C GLU A 35 4.63 -25.00 29.07
N SER A 36 4.98 -25.73 28.00
CA SER A 36 6.26 -26.43 27.82
C SER A 36 7.28 -25.56 27.08
N ALA A 37 7.04 -24.25 26.90
CA ALA A 37 7.85 -23.30 26.14
C ALA A 37 8.02 -23.67 24.64
N VAL A 38 7.10 -24.46 24.08
CA VAL A 38 7.09 -24.75 22.64
C VAL A 38 6.34 -23.67 21.90
N LEU A 39 6.98 -23.06 20.90
CA LEU A 39 6.34 -22.07 20.00
C LEU A 39 5.19 -22.72 19.23
N ARG A 40 3.97 -22.18 19.39
CA ARG A 40 2.74 -22.68 18.74
C ARG A 40 2.19 -21.73 17.71
N PHE A 41 2.20 -20.44 18.02
CA PHE A 41 1.62 -19.40 17.18
C PHE A 41 2.48 -18.14 17.22
N ALA A 42 2.15 -17.19 16.36
CA ALA A 42 2.62 -15.82 16.43
C ALA A 42 1.43 -14.88 16.23
N VAL A 43 1.35 -13.84 17.05
CA VAL A 43 0.41 -12.74 16.89
C VAL A 43 1.19 -11.54 16.35
N ALA A 44 0.66 -10.88 15.33
CA ALA A 44 1.31 -9.72 14.75
C ALA A 44 0.31 -8.59 14.54
N SER A 45 0.78 -7.36 14.73
CA SER A 45 0.10 -6.14 14.33
C SER A 45 1.00 -5.29 13.45
N ARG A 46 0.40 -4.58 12.50
CA ARG A 46 1.11 -3.61 11.65
C ARG A 46 0.44 -2.24 11.80
N GLY A 47 1.23 -1.22 12.09
CA GLY A 47 0.81 0.17 12.17
C GLY A 47 1.63 1.02 11.21
N HIS A 48 1.01 2.03 10.60
CA HIS A 48 1.70 3.08 9.86
C HIS A 48 2.07 4.18 10.85
N HIS A 49 3.37 4.38 11.08
CA HIS A 49 3.89 5.46 11.92
C HIS A 49 3.94 6.77 11.13
N ALA A 50 3.64 7.88 11.77
CA ALA A 50 3.57 9.19 11.12
C ALA A 50 4.93 9.63 10.55
N ASP A 51 6.03 9.32 11.26
CA ASP A 51 7.40 9.61 10.84
C ASP A 51 8.36 8.59 11.46
N VAL A 52 9.24 8.04 10.64
CA VAL A 52 10.32 7.13 11.07
C VAL A 52 11.69 7.66 10.62
N GLY A 53 11.80 8.98 10.41
CA GLY A 53 13.01 9.62 9.89
C GLY A 53 12.99 9.76 8.36
N GLY A 54 14.17 9.80 7.77
CA GLY A 54 14.34 10.03 6.34
C GLY A 54 14.52 11.51 5.98
N VAL A 55 14.82 11.77 4.71
CA VAL A 55 15.18 13.11 4.21
C VAL A 55 13.99 14.08 4.17
N THR A 56 12.76 13.59 4.24
CA THR A 56 11.54 14.41 4.27
C THR A 56 10.67 14.09 5.46
N PRO A 57 9.93 15.07 6.05
CA PRO A 57 8.89 14.79 7.03
C PRO A 57 7.85 13.81 6.50
N GLY A 58 7.37 12.91 7.38
CA GLY A 58 6.41 11.88 7.02
C GLY A 58 7.00 10.67 6.31
N SER A 59 8.36 10.59 6.18
CA SER A 59 9.08 9.42 5.65
C SER A 59 8.62 8.95 4.26
N MET A 60 8.16 9.89 3.42
CA MET A 60 7.70 9.66 2.04
C MET A 60 8.44 10.59 1.06
N PRO A 61 9.77 10.44 0.93
CA PRO A 61 10.56 11.31 0.06
C PRO A 61 10.25 11.05 -1.42
N PRO A 62 10.02 12.11 -2.24
CA PRO A 62 9.75 11.95 -3.67
C PRO A 62 10.94 11.44 -4.49
N PHE A 63 12.16 11.65 -4.02
CA PHE A 63 13.39 11.48 -4.79
C PHE A 63 14.45 10.60 -4.12
N SER A 64 14.07 9.77 -3.15
CA SER A 64 15.01 8.81 -2.56
C SER A 64 15.52 7.81 -3.60
N THR A 65 16.78 7.45 -3.48
CA THR A 65 17.46 6.45 -4.29
C THR A 65 17.90 5.24 -3.47
N ARG A 66 18.04 5.46 -2.16
CA ARG A 66 18.47 4.45 -1.20
C ARG A 66 17.52 4.38 -0.02
N LEU A 67 17.45 3.20 0.59
CA LEU A 67 16.53 2.92 1.69
C LEU A 67 16.79 3.79 2.93
N ASP A 68 18.05 4.10 3.25
CA ASP A 68 18.43 4.93 4.40
C ASP A 68 17.96 6.40 4.29
N GLU A 69 17.63 6.86 3.08
CA GLU A 69 17.02 8.16 2.82
C GLU A 69 15.52 8.17 3.17
N GLU A 70 14.88 7.00 3.29
CA GLU A 70 13.45 6.85 3.57
C GLU A 70 13.14 6.72 5.06
N GLY A 71 14.13 6.43 5.91
CA GLY A 71 13.96 6.36 7.34
C GLY A 71 14.78 5.28 8.03
N VAL A 72 14.40 5.01 9.28
CA VAL A 72 15.05 4.02 10.15
C VAL A 72 14.54 2.61 9.85
N VAL A 73 15.46 1.65 9.75
CA VAL A 73 15.15 0.23 9.55
C VAL A 73 15.26 -0.53 10.87
N PHE A 74 14.21 -1.24 11.25
CA PHE A 74 14.21 -2.24 12.31
C PHE A 74 14.44 -3.64 11.70
N GLU A 75 15.64 -4.16 11.79
CA GLU A 75 15.98 -5.49 11.29
C GLU A 75 15.65 -6.57 12.34
N ALA A 76 14.37 -6.91 12.51
CA ALA A 76 13.89 -7.88 13.50
C ALA A 76 14.44 -7.61 14.91
N LEU A 77 14.36 -6.35 15.38
CA LEU A 77 14.83 -5.93 16.69
C LEU A 77 13.99 -6.57 17.79
N GLN A 78 14.63 -7.11 18.85
CA GLN A 78 13.93 -7.53 20.05
C GLN A 78 13.45 -6.30 20.83
N LEU A 79 12.14 -6.07 20.82
CA LEU A 79 11.45 -4.93 21.42
C LEU A 79 11.15 -5.14 22.90
N VAL A 80 10.73 -6.37 23.25
CA VAL A 80 10.47 -6.81 24.61
C VAL A 80 11.29 -8.05 24.87
N LYS A 81 11.96 -8.11 26.01
CA LYS A 81 12.69 -9.29 26.49
C LYS A 81 12.09 -9.77 27.81
N ALA A 82 11.61 -11.01 27.84
CA ALA A 82 11.02 -11.60 29.03
C ALA A 82 9.97 -10.67 29.71
N GLY A 83 9.12 -10.02 28.94
CA GLY A 83 8.09 -9.11 29.41
C GLY A 83 8.53 -7.68 29.71
N VAL A 84 9.81 -7.34 29.53
CA VAL A 84 10.34 -5.99 29.78
C VAL A 84 10.58 -5.27 28.44
N PHE A 85 9.88 -4.15 28.23
CA PHE A 85 10.03 -3.29 27.05
C PHE A 85 11.36 -2.53 27.11
N ASP A 86 12.21 -2.64 26.06
CA ASP A 86 13.52 -1.99 25.97
C ASP A 86 13.42 -0.64 25.25
N GLU A 87 12.89 0.37 25.93
CA GLU A 87 12.75 1.73 25.41
C GLU A 87 14.10 2.33 24.95
N ASN A 88 15.16 2.11 25.73
CA ASN A 88 16.47 2.67 25.41
C ASN A 88 17.03 2.13 24.09
N ARG A 89 16.79 0.86 23.80
CA ARG A 89 17.21 0.23 22.56
C ARG A 89 16.45 0.79 21.37
N VAL A 90 15.14 0.99 21.52
CA VAL A 90 14.30 1.61 20.47
C VAL A 90 14.77 3.03 20.18
N ARG A 91 14.95 3.87 21.22
CA ARG A 91 15.44 5.24 21.08
C ARG A 91 16.79 5.28 20.35
N LYS A 92 17.75 4.47 20.79
CA LYS A 92 19.05 4.39 20.11
C LYS A 92 18.93 4.02 18.64
N THR A 93 17.99 3.15 18.27
CA THR A 93 17.79 2.75 16.88
C THR A 93 17.18 3.91 16.08
N LEU A 94 16.18 4.61 16.64
CA LEU A 94 15.55 5.77 15.99
C LEU A 94 16.54 6.94 15.81
N ASP A 95 17.45 7.13 16.76
CA ASP A 95 18.45 8.23 16.75
C ASP A 95 19.71 7.91 15.94
N ALA A 96 20.01 6.63 15.69
CA ALA A 96 21.28 6.21 15.07
C ALA A 96 21.33 6.39 13.55
N SER A 97 20.20 6.68 12.90
CA SER A 97 20.13 6.91 11.46
C SER A 97 20.79 8.24 11.07
N VAL A 98 21.30 8.32 9.84
CA VAL A 98 21.73 9.60 9.23
C VAL A 98 20.58 10.62 9.21
N TYR A 99 19.37 10.14 9.07
CA TYR A 99 18.14 10.92 9.10
C TYR A 99 17.21 10.36 10.18
N PRO A 100 17.38 10.74 11.47
CA PRO A 100 16.66 10.17 12.59
C PRO A 100 15.16 10.50 12.56
N ALA A 101 14.38 9.72 13.30
CA ALA A 101 12.96 10.01 13.51
C ALA A 101 12.78 11.36 14.22
N ARG A 102 11.80 12.16 13.77
CA ARG A 102 11.57 13.53 14.29
C ARG A 102 10.84 13.55 15.62
N ASN A 103 10.00 12.56 15.88
CA ASN A 103 9.23 12.42 17.11
C ASN A 103 9.34 10.99 17.70
N PRO A 104 10.48 10.60 18.30
CA PRO A 104 10.67 9.27 18.89
C PRO A 104 9.65 8.92 19.98
N GLU A 105 9.09 9.92 20.69
CA GLU A 105 8.08 9.71 21.71
C GLU A 105 6.79 9.12 21.13
N GLU A 106 6.34 9.63 20.00
CA GLU A 106 5.18 9.11 19.28
C GLU A 106 5.43 7.69 18.78
N ASN A 107 6.61 7.43 18.21
CA ASN A 107 6.99 6.07 17.79
C ASN A 107 6.98 5.08 18.96
N LEU A 108 7.49 5.47 20.14
CA LEU A 108 7.46 4.65 21.32
C LEU A 108 6.04 4.36 21.80
N ALA A 109 5.17 5.38 21.82
CA ALA A 109 3.77 5.22 22.22
C ALA A 109 3.03 4.28 21.25
N ASP A 110 3.26 4.41 19.94
CA ASP A 110 2.68 3.54 18.93
C ASP A 110 3.19 2.09 19.06
N LEU A 111 4.48 1.88 19.29
CA LEU A 111 5.05 0.56 19.52
C LEU A 111 4.47 -0.10 20.78
N GLN A 112 4.31 0.66 21.87
CA GLN A 112 3.66 0.17 23.09
C GLN A 112 2.19 -0.21 22.84
N ALA A 113 1.47 0.59 22.06
CA ALA A 113 0.10 0.29 21.66
C ALA A 113 0.01 -1.00 20.81
N GLN A 114 0.97 -1.21 19.88
CA GLN A 114 1.05 -2.44 19.09
C GLN A 114 1.37 -3.67 19.95
N VAL A 115 2.28 -3.55 20.94
CA VAL A 115 2.55 -4.62 21.92
C VAL A 115 1.27 -4.96 22.69
N ALA A 116 0.57 -3.95 23.21
CA ALA A 116 -0.69 -4.16 23.96
C ALA A 116 -1.79 -4.80 23.09
N ALA A 117 -1.86 -4.41 21.80
CA ALA A 117 -2.78 -5.03 20.83
C ALA A 117 -2.45 -6.52 20.61
N ASN A 118 -1.16 -6.86 20.49
CA ASN A 118 -0.73 -8.25 20.35
C ASN A 118 -1.00 -9.05 21.63
N GLU A 119 -0.75 -8.50 22.82
CA GLU A 119 -1.08 -9.14 24.11
C GLU A 119 -2.58 -9.47 24.20
N LYS A 120 -3.44 -8.55 23.74
CA LYS A 120 -4.88 -8.82 23.64
C LYS A 120 -5.17 -9.98 22.70
N GLY A 121 -4.47 -10.05 21.56
CA GLY A 121 -4.56 -11.16 20.61
C GLY A 121 -4.14 -12.49 21.22
N VAL A 122 -3.01 -12.52 21.94
CA VAL A 122 -2.50 -13.69 22.68
C VAL A 122 -3.53 -14.17 23.71
N HIS A 123 -4.08 -13.24 24.50
CA HIS A 123 -5.10 -13.57 25.48
C HIS A 123 -6.37 -14.17 24.83
N LEU A 124 -6.84 -13.61 23.73
CA LEU A 124 -8.00 -14.12 23.02
C LEU A 124 -7.74 -15.52 22.41
N LEU A 125 -6.55 -15.73 21.88
CA LEU A 125 -6.12 -17.05 21.39
C LEU A 125 -6.04 -18.06 22.55
N GLY A 126 -5.50 -17.68 23.71
CA GLY A 126 -5.48 -18.52 24.92
C GLY A 126 -6.88 -18.99 25.32
N ARG A 127 -7.87 -18.09 25.33
CA ARG A 127 -9.28 -18.44 25.60
C ARG A 127 -9.87 -19.44 24.57
N LEU A 128 -9.46 -19.35 23.29
CA LEU A 128 -9.88 -20.32 22.28
C LEU A 128 -9.25 -21.69 22.56
N LEU A 129 -7.96 -21.71 22.93
CA LEU A 129 -7.23 -22.93 23.28
C LEU A 129 -7.80 -23.60 24.53
N GLU A 130 -8.10 -22.84 25.58
CA GLU A 130 -8.77 -23.35 26.80
C GLU A 130 -10.14 -23.98 26.50
N ARG A 131 -10.91 -23.34 25.59
CA ARG A 131 -12.27 -23.77 25.26
C ARG A 131 -12.32 -24.99 24.35
N TYR A 132 -11.45 -25.06 23.35
CA TYR A 132 -11.56 -26.02 22.25
C TYR A 132 -10.38 -26.99 22.15
N GLY A 133 -9.28 -26.73 22.85
CA GLY A 133 -8.03 -27.47 22.73
C GLY A 133 -7.19 -27.12 21.50
N LEU A 134 -5.91 -27.41 21.56
CA LEU A 134 -4.93 -27.07 20.53
C LEU A 134 -5.25 -27.73 19.18
N ASP A 135 -5.59 -29.04 19.20
CA ASP A 135 -5.84 -29.79 17.96
C ASP A 135 -7.04 -29.26 17.19
N VAL A 136 -8.12 -28.89 17.90
CA VAL A 136 -9.30 -28.30 17.26
C VAL A 136 -8.99 -26.93 16.68
N VAL A 137 -8.27 -26.06 17.42
CA VAL A 137 -7.90 -24.73 16.94
C VAL A 137 -7.03 -24.85 15.68
N ASN A 138 -6.02 -25.72 15.67
CA ASN A 138 -5.17 -25.98 14.51
C ASN A 138 -5.96 -26.51 13.31
N ALA A 139 -6.88 -27.47 13.55
CA ALA A 139 -7.73 -28.01 12.50
C ALA A 139 -8.60 -26.90 11.85
N TYR A 140 -9.20 -26.02 12.66
CA TYR A 140 -10.00 -24.91 12.12
C TYR A 140 -9.15 -23.85 11.41
N MET A 141 -7.94 -23.54 11.87
CA MET A 141 -7.02 -22.68 11.15
C MET A 141 -6.67 -23.26 9.77
N GLN A 142 -6.48 -24.60 9.70
CA GLN A 142 -6.27 -25.29 8.43
C GLN A 142 -7.52 -25.24 7.54
N HIS A 143 -8.71 -25.52 8.07
CA HIS A 143 -9.97 -25.47 7.33
C HIS A 143 -10.27 -24.07 6.75
N ILE A 144 -9.94 -23.01 7.47
CA ILE A 144 -10.08 -21.63 6.96
C ILE A 144 -9.18 -21.41 5.75
N GLN A 145 -7.96 -21.94 5.76
CA GLN A 145 -7.05 -21.87 4.61
C GLN A 145 -7.53 -22.76 3.45
N ASP A 146 -8.02 -23.95 3.73
CA ASP A 146 -8.55 -24.87 2.71
C ASP A 146 -9.77 -24.26 2.01
N ASN A 147 -10.69 -23.67 2.77
CA ASN A 147 -11.83 -22.97 2.24
C ASN A 147 -11.43 -21.76 1.37
N ALA A 148 -10.41 -21.00 1.78
CA ALA A 148 -9.92 -19.89 0.97
C ALA A 148 -9.27 -20.38 -0.34
N ALA A 149 -8.53 -21.50 -0.30
CA ALA A 149 -7.95 -22.12 -1.48
C ALA A 149 -9.04 -22.60 -2.45
N GLU A 150 -10.04 -23.34 -1.94
CA GLU A 150 -11.16 -23.82 -2.73
C GLU A 150 -11.95 -22.69 -3.40
N LEU A 151 -12.32 -21.64 -2.64
CA LEU A 151 -13.03 -20.50 -3.19
C LEU A 151 -12.22 -19.72 -4.23
N THR A 152 -10.89 -19.69 -4.08
CA THR A 152 -10.01 -19.08 -5.08
C THR A 152 -9.94 -19.95 -6.33
N ALA A 153 -9.79 -21.26 -6.19
CA ALA A 153 -9.80 -22.22 -7.30
C ALA A 153 -11.12 -22.13 -8.11
N GLN A 154 -12.26 -22.13 -7.41
CA GLN A 154 -13.58 -21.92 -8.04
C GLN A 154 -13.72 -20.56 -8.74
N ALA A 155 -13.05 -19.52 -8.24
CA ALA A 155 -13.05 -18.22 -8.89
C ALA A 155 -12.19 -18.22 -10.17
N ILE A 156 -11.07 -18.93 -10.16
CA ILE A 156 -10.19 -19.11 -11.32
C ILE A 156 -10.91 -19.92 -12.41
N GLU A 157 -11.58 -21.01 -12.06
CA GLU A 157 -12.32 -21.87 -12.99
C GLU A 157 -13.40 -21.11 -13.83
N ARG A 158 -13.86 -19.95 -13.33
CA ARG A 158 -14.79 -19.09 -14.08
C ARG A 158 -14.12 -18.21 -15.13
N LEU A 159 -12.80 -18.14 -15.14
CA LEU A 159 -12.05 -17.41 -16.16
C LEU A 159 -11.88 -18.25 -17.41
N ALA A 160 -11.59 -17.61 -18.53
CA ALA A 160 -11.25 -18.34 -19.75
C ALA A 160 -9.84 -18.93 -19.64
N ASP A 161 -9.70 -20.23 -19.96
CA ASP A 161 -8.41 -20.86 -20.09
C ASP A 161 -7.53 -20.19 -21.15
N GLY A 162 -6.22 -20.24 -20.95
CA GLY A 162 -5.26 -19.72 -21.90
C GLY A 162 -4.27 -18.73 -21.31
N VAL A 163 -3.63 -17.99 -22.19
CA VAL A 163 -2.58 -17.00 -21.84
C VAL A 163 -3.10 -15.59 -22.03
N HIS A 164 -3.12 -14.84 -20.97
CA HIS A 164 -3.57 -13.44 -20.91
C HIS A 164 -2.36 -12.55 -20.64
N ARG A 165 -2.17 -11.49 -21.45
CA ARG A 165 -1.02 -10.58 -21.31
C ARG A 165 -1.51 -9.15 -21.22
N PHE A 166 -0.84 -8.37 -20.39
CA PHE A 166 -1.07 -6.94 -20.29
C PHE A 166 0.19 -6.22 -19.81
N GLU A 167 0.36 -4.99 -20.24
CA GLU A 167 1.41 -4.10 -19.72
C GLU A 167 0.87 -2.68 -19.57
N ASP A 168 1.46 -1.94 -18.66
CA ASP A 168 1.23 -0.52 -18.48
C ASP A 168 2.54 0.16 -18.04
N ARG A 169 2.59 1.49 -18.16
CA ARG A 169 3.80 2.26 -17.86
C ARG A 169 3.55 3.27 -16.76
N LEU A 170 4.53 3.43 -15.90
CA LEU A 170 4.63 4.55 -14.98
C LEU A 170 4.94 5.85 -15.75
N ASP A 171 4.84 7.01 -15.09
CA ASP A 171 5.02 8.31 -15.76
C ASP A 171 6.47 8.55 -16.22
N ASP A 172 7.45 7.88 -15.64
CA ASP A 172 8.85 7.87 -16.07
C ASP A 172 9.14 6.92 -17.24
N GLY A 173 8.11 6.19 -17.71
CA GLY A 173 8.20 5.21 -18.79
C GLY A 173 8.50 3.79 -18.36
N THR A 174 8.82 3.55 -17.07
CA THR A 174 9.09 2.21 -16.50
C THR A 174 7.89 1.29 -16.70
N ARG A 175 8.13 0.09 -17.19
CA ARG A 175 7.08 -0.87 -17.58
C ARG A 175 6.79 -1.87 -16.45
N VAL A 176 5.50 -2.06 -16.18
CA VAL A 176 4.96 -3.21 -15.43
C VAL A 176 4.22 -4.10 -16.41
N ALA A 177 4.62 -5.37 -16.53
CA ALA A 177 4.02 -6.32 -17.44
C ALA A 177 3.72 -7.64 -16.75
N VAL A 178 2.65 -8.31 -17.17
CA VAL A 178 2.24 -9.62 -16.65
C VAL A 178 1.80 -10.55 -17.78
N GLU A 179 2.16 -11.82 -17.65
CA GLU A 179 1.55 -12.93 -18.34
C GLU A 179 0.81 -13.78 -17.30
N ILE A 180 -0.47 -14.02 -17.52
CA ILE A 180 -1.31 -14.88 -16.68
C ILE A 180 -1.71 -16.09 -17.51
N ARG A 181 -1.39 -17.28 -17.04
CA ARG A 181 -1.83 -18.55 -17.63
C ARG A 181 -2.89 -19.17 -16.73
N VAL A 182 -4.07 -19.35 -17.26
CA VAL A 182 -5.19 -20.02 -16.60
C VAL A 182 -5.32 -21.42 -17.18
N ASP A 183 -5.40 -22.44 -16.31
CA ASP A 183 -5.58 -23.85 -16.66
C ASP A 183 -6.53 -24.49 -15.64
N GLY A 184 -7.81 -24.59 -16.01
CA GLY A 184 -8.88 -25.05 -15.14
C GLY A 184 -9.01 -24.21 -13.88
N ASP A 185 -8.73 -24.79 -12.73
CA ASP A 185 -8.84 -24.19 -11.41
C ASP A 185 -7.52 -23.58 -10.86
N SER A 186 -6.47 -23.58 -11.69
CA SER A 186 -5.14 -23.11 -11.35
C SER A 186 -4.69 -21.92 -12.22
N MET A 187 -3.75 -21.13 -11.68
CA MET A 187 -3.25 -19.94 -12.36
C MET A 187 -1.74 -19.77 -12.14
N GLU A 188 -1.01 -19.44 -13.19
CA GLU A 188 0.37 -18.94 -13.10
C GLU A 188 0.39 -17.45 -13.48
N ILE A 189 0.98 -16.63 -12.62
CA ILE A 189 1.16 -15.19 -12.82
C ILE A 189 2.66 -14.91 -12.94
N ASP A 190 3.11 -14.51 -14.13
CA ASP A 190 4.52 -14.25 -14.43
C ASP A 190 4.76 -12.79 -14.76
N PHE A 191 5.57 -12.12 -13.95
CA PHE A 191 5.98 -10.72 -14.11
C PHE A 191 7.33 -10.57 -14.85
N SER A 192 7.85 -11.63 -15.48
CA SER A 192 9.17 -11.59 -16.15
C SER A 192 9.29 -10.54 -17.27
N GLY A 193 8.18 -10.00 -17.75
CA GLY A 193 8.17 -8.89 -18.72
C GLY A 193 8.34 -7.50 -18.13
N THR A 194 8.36 -7.36 -16.78
CA THR A 194 8.55 -6.09 -16.08
C THR A 194 10.00 -5.63 -16.17
N ASP A 195 10.20 -4.31 -16.22
CA ASP A 195 11.52 -3.71 -16.30
C ASP A 195 12.39 -3.99 -15.05
N PRO A 196 13.72 -3.89 -15.14
CA PRO A 196 14.62 -3.99 -13.99
C PRO A 196 14.31 -2.96 -12.90
N ALA A 197 14.90 -3.15 -11.72
CA ALA A 197 14.85 -2.17 -10.65
C ALA A 197 15.40 -0.81 -11.14
N VAL A 198 14.76 0.28 -10.70
CA VAL A 198 15.12 1.65 -11.07
C VAL A 198 15.97 2.30 -9.98
N GLU A 199 16.72 3.34 -10.33
CA GLU A 199 17.54 4.11 -9.38
C GLU A 199 16.68 4.93 -8.39
N GLY A 200 15.40 5.16 -8.67
CA GLY A 200 14.47 5.86 -7.78
C GLY A 200 13.73 4.93 -6.82
N ASN A 201 12.66 5.43 -6.20
CA ASN A 201 11.90 4.75 -5.16
C ASN A 201 10.59 4.07 -5.63
N LEU A 202 10.40 3.92 -6.95
CA LEU A 202 9.26 3.18 -7.52
C LEU A 202 9.36 1.66 -7.36
N ASN A 203 10.50 1.17 -6.90
CA ASN A 203 10.72 -0.26 -6.70
C ASN A 203 9.75 -0.81 -5.65
N ALA A 204 8.96 -1.82 -6.00
CA ALA A 204 8.04 -2.47 -5.09
C ALA A 204 8.70 -3.69 -4.45
N PRO A 205 8.80 -3.76 -3.12
CA PRO A 205 9.24 -4.99 -2.46
C PRO A 205 8.39 -6.20 -2.86
N ARG A 206 9.00 -7.38 -2.89
CA ARG A 206 8.29 -8.62 -3.25
C ARG A 206 6.98 -8.82 -2.47
N ALA A 207 6.97 -8.45 -1.18
CA ALA A 207 5.78 -8.56 -0.34
C ALA A 207 4.62 -7.67 -0.84
N VAL A 208 4.92 -6.47 -1.35
CA VAL A 208 3.93 -5.56 -1.94
C VAL A 208 3.33 -6.17 -3.21
N THR A 209 4.16 -6.75 -4.07
CA THR A 209 3.69 -7.44 -5.29
C THR A 209 2.77 -8.61 -4.95
N ILE A 210 3.13 -9.44 -3.96
CA ILE A 210 2.28 -10.54 -3.49
C ILE A 210 0.97 -10.01 -2.87
N ALA A 211 1.01 -8.91 -2.12
CA ALA A 211 -0.18 -8.29 -1.56
C ALA A 211 -1.14 -7.80 -2.65
N ALA A 212 -0.63 -7.21 -3.74
CA ALA A 212 -1.43 -6.79 -4.89
C ALA A 212 -2.08 -7.99 -5.61
N VAL A 213 -1.35 -9.10 -5.77
CA VAL A 213 -1.91 -10.36 -6.30
C VAL A 213 -3.03 -10.87 -5.39
N LEU A 214 -2.80 -10.95 -4.08
CA LEU A 214 -3.81 -11.37 -3.11
C LEU A 214 -5.06 -10.49 -3.14
N TYR A 215 -4.88 -9.17 -3.29
CA TYR A 215 -6.00 -8.25 -3.45
C TYR A 215 -6.85 -8.61 -4.68
N VAL A 216 -6.24 -8.83 -5.84
CA VAL A 216 -6.95 -9.19 -7.07
C VAL A 216 -7.66 -10.54 -6.92
N LEU A 217 -7.03 -11.55 -6.34
CA LEU A 217 -7.66 -12.84 -6.08
C LEU A 217 -8.89 -12.70 -5.16
N ARG A 218 -8.82 -11.85 -4.14
CA ARG A 218 -9.96 -11.53 -3.27
C ARG A 218 -11.10 -10.86 -4.02
N VAL A 219 -10.79 -9.93 -4.93
CA VAL A 219 -11.79 -9.29 -5.82
C VAL A 219 -12.44 -10.32 -6.72
N LEU A 220 -11.68 -11.27 -7.29
CA LEU A 220 -12.18 -12.37 -8.11
C LEU A 220 -13.14 -13.29 -7.35
N VAL A 221 -12.80 -13.66 -6.12
CA VAL A 221 -13.67 -14.50 -5.27
C VAL A 221 -15.02 -13.84 -5.02
N GLY A 222 -15.02 -12.51 -4.82
CA GLY A 222 -16.25 -11.70 -4.67
C GLY A 222 -17.12 -12.06 -3.45
N LYS A 223 -16.58 -12.81 -2.49
CA LYS A 223 -17.25 -13.22 -1.24
C LYS A 223 -16.43 -12.77 -0.03
N PRO A 224 -17.05 -12.52 1.12
CA PRO A 224 -16.34 -12.20 2.35
C PRO A 224 -15.63 -13.46 2.88
N ILE A 225 -14.37 -13.63 2.53
CA ILE A 225 -13.48 -14.66 3.07
C ILE A 225 -12.36 -14.02 3.88
N PRO A 226 -11.88 -14.65 4.95
CA PRO A 226 -10.67 -14.19 5.64
C PRO A 226 -9.48 -14.18 4.70
N LEU A 227 -8.68 -13.11 4.72
CA LEU A 227 -7.44 -13.06 3.97
C LEU A 227 -6.42 -13.98 4.66
N ASN A 228 -5.93 -14.97 3.94
CA ASN A 228 -4.91 -15.89 4.43
C ASN A 228 -4.12 -16.52 3.25
N SER A 229 -3.08 -17.27 3.58
CA SER A 229 -2.20 -17.92 2.60
C SER A 229 -2.90 -18.97 1.71
N GLY A 230 -4.07 -19.47 2.11
CA GLY A 230 -4.87 -20.40 1.30
C GLY A 230 -5.25 -19.80 -0.06
N CYS A 231 -5.50 -18.48 -0.13
CA CYS A 231 -5.81 -17.82 -1.40
C CYS A 231 -4.72 -18.00 -2.48
N LEU A 232 -3.46 -18.22 -2.09
CA LEU A 232 -2.34 -18.41 -3.03
C LEU A 232 -2.10 -19.88 -3.43
N ARG A 233 -2.74 -20.85 -2.79
CA ARG A 233 -2.46 -22.27 -3.08
C ARG A 233 -2.74 -22.69 -4.53
N PRO A 234 -3.83 -22.25 -5.19
CA PRO A 234 -4.07 -22.55 -6.60
C PRO A 234 -3.29 -21.62 -7.55
N VAL A 235 -2.43 -20.71 -7.02
CA VAL A 235 -1.76 -19.68 -7.81
C VAL A 235 -0.25 -19.78 -7.65
N ARG A 236 0.47 -19.86 -8.77
CA ARG A 236 1.92 -19.74 -8.81
C ARG A 236 2.31 -18.34 -9.24
N VAL A 237 3.08 -17.62 -8.42
CA VAL A 237 3.55 -16.28 -8.74
C VAL A 237 5.06 -16.27 -9.01
N ARG A 238 5.46 -15.81 -10.19
CA ARG A 238 6.85 -15.63 -10.59
C ARG A 238 7.16 -14.13 -10.67
N ILE A 239 8.12 -13.68 -9.87
CA ILE A 239 8.61 -12.31 -9.83
C ILE A 239 10.11 -12.39 -10.05
N PRO A 240 10.66 -11.76 -11.10
CA PRO A 240 12.10 -11.78 -11.35
C PRO A 240 12.85 -11.06 -10.22
N ASP A 241 13.98 -11.61 -9.82
CA ASP A 241 14.89 -10.90 -8.92
C ASP A 241 15.50 -9.69 -9.63
N ASP A 242 15.89 -8.69 -8.87
CA ASP A 242 16.45 -7.41 -9.33
C ASP A 242 15.55 -6.67 -10.34
N SER A 243 14.25 -6.93 -10.28
CA SER A 243 13.24 -6.20 -11.04
C SER A 243 12.59 -5.08 -10.22
N LEU A 244 11.84 -4.20 -10.91
CA LEU A 244 10.98 -3.19 -10.27
C LEU A 244 10.08 -3.76 -9.16
N LEU A 245 9.70 -5.05 -9.26
CA LEU A 245 8.76 -5.74 -8.36
C LEU A 245 9.44 -6.66 -7.34
N SER A 246 10.75 -6.71 -7.34
CA SER A 246 11.60 -7.45 -6.37
C SER A 246 13.02 -6.88 -6.42
N PRO A 247 13.23 -5.62 -5.98
CA PRO A 247 14.55 -4.99 -6.06
C PRO A 247 15.54 -5.63 -5.08
N ALA A 248 16.84 -5.53 -5.39
CA ALA A 248 17.91 -5.90 -4.48
C ALA A 248 17.91 -5.03 -3.22
N ARG A 249 18.47 -5.56 -2.12
CA ARG A 249 18.59 -4.83 -0.85
C ARG A 249 19.35 -3.51 -1.03
N GLY A 250 18.82 -2.44 -0.44
CA GLY A 250 19.41 -1.10 -0.44
C GLY A 250 18.70 -0.10 -1.36
N HIS A 251 17.93 -0.56 -2.33
CA HIS A 251 17.11 0.33 -3.16
C HIS A 251 16.05 1.06 -2.32
N ALA A 252 15.70 2.28 -2.72
CA ALA A 252 14.55 3.00 -2.22
C ALA A 252 13.24 2.34 -2.71
N VAL A 253 12.19 2.33 -1.86
CA VAL A 253 10.95 1.58 -2.12
C VAL A 253 9.67 2.32 -1.71
N ALA A 254 9.74 3.54 -1.18
CA ALA A 254 8.59 4.25 -0.63
C ALA A 254 7.45 4.41 -1.65
N SER A 255 7.76 4.88 -2.86
CA SER A 255 6.78 5.03 -3.94
C SER A 255 6.32 3.69 -4.52
N GLY A 256 7.12 2.63 -4.40
CA GLY A 256 6.74 1.28 -4.82
C GLY A 256 5.51 0.77 -4.09
N ASN A 257 5.43 1.03 -2.79
CA ASN A 257 4.29 0.66 -1.96
C ASN A 257 3.00 1.42 -2.34
N VAL A 258 3.10 2.67 -2.73
CA VAL A 258 1.93 3.55 -2.93
C VAL A 258 1.59 3.81 -4.40
N GLU A 259 2.54 3.69 -5.33
CA GLU A 259 2.33 3.96 -6.76
C GLU A 259 2.43 2.69 -7.60
N THR A 260 3.55 1.97 -7.52
CA THR A 260 3.74 0.74 -8.30
C THR A 260 2.73 -0.34 -7.91
N SER A 261 2.35 -0.43 -6.63
CA SER A 261 1.32 -1.36 -6.16
C SER A 261 -0.03 -1.16 -6.86
N GLN A 262 -0.44 0.09 -7.07
CA GLN A 262 -1.66 0.42 -7.80
C GLN A 262 -1.57 -0.04 -9.26
N ARG A 263 -0.40 0.15 -9.88
CA ARG A 263 -0.16 -0.27 -11.26
C ARG A 263 -0.16 -1.79 -11.43
N ILE A 264 0.39 -2.54 -10.44
CA ILE A 264 0.33 -4.01 -10.44
C ILE A 264 -1.13 -4.48 -10.46
N VAL A 265 -2.00 -3.89 -9.66
CA VAL A 265 -3.43 -4.25 -9.65
C VAL A 265 -4.11 -3.92 -10.98
N ASP A 266 -3.87 -2.73 -11.53
CA ASP A 266 -4.41 -2.34 -12.84
C ASP A 266 -3.97 -3.35 -13.93
N VAL A 267 -2.68 -3.72 -13.96
CA VAL A 267 -2.13 -4.66 -14.97
C VAL A 267 -2.74 -6.05 -14.84
N LEU A 268 -2.94 -6.55 -13.61
CA LEU A 268 -3.60 -7.84 -13.36
C LEU A 268 -5.07 -7.83 -13.79
N LEU A 269 -5.82 -6.79 -13.43
CA LEU A 269 -7.23 -6.65 -13.83
C LEU A 269 -7.39 -6.48 -15.34
N GLY A 270 -6.45 -5.74 -15.96
CA GLY A 270 -6.38 -5.57 -17.41
C GLY A 270 -6.10 -6.88 -18.14
N ALA A 271 -5.13 -7.68 -17.69
CA ALA A 271 -4.82 -8.98 -18.27
C ALA A 271 -6.01 -9.94 -18.22
N LEU A 272 -6.71 -9.98 -17.09
CA LEU A 272 -7.91 -10.81 -16.91
C LEU A 272 -9.15 -10.21 -17.59
N GLY A 273 -9.07 -9.00 -18.14
CA GLY A 273 -10.18 -8.33 -18.81
C GLY A 273 -11.36 -8.04 -17.89
N LEU A 274 -11.11 -7.72 -16.61
CA LEU A 274 -12.11 -7.57 -15.57
C LEU A 274 -12.55 -6.12 -15.34
N ALA A 275 -11.62 -5.17 -15.44
CA ALA A 275 -11.86 -3.76 -15.21
C ALA A 275 -10.94 -2.88 -16.07
N ALA A 276 -11.41 -1.70 -16.43
CA ALA A 276 -10.55 -0.62 -16.89
C ALA A 276 -9.70 -0.09 -15.73
N ALA A 277 -8.61 0.64 -16.02
CA ALA A 277 -7.74 1.17 -14.98
C ALA A 277 -8.48 2.12 -14.05
N SER A 278 -8.22 1.98 -12.77
CA SER A 278 -8.57 3.01 -11.80
C SER A 278 -7.57 4.16 -11.85
N GLN A 279 -7.67 5.13 -10.95
CA GLN A 279 -6.75 6.29 -10.91
C GLN A 279 -5.25 5.92 -10.96
N GLY A 280 -4.86 4.71 -10.53
CA GLY A 280 -3.51 4.15 -10.67
C GLY A 280 -2.41 4.87 -9.89
N THR A 281 -2.78 5.59 -8.84
CA THR A 281 -1.90 6.36 -7.94
C THR A 281 -2.62 6.57 -6.61
N MET A 282 -1.90 6.74 -5.50
CA MET A 282 -2.50 7.14 -4.23
C MET A 282 -2.53 8.67 -4.06
N ASN A 283 -1.91 9.42 -4.98
CA ASN A 283 -1.81 10.89 -4.91
C ASN A 283 -1.38 11.35 -3.51
N ASN A 284 -0.20 10.88 -3.09
CA ASN A 284 0.32 11.14 -1.75
C ASN A 284 0.70 12.61 -1.60
N LEU A 285 0.22 13.22 -0.55
CA LEU A 285 0.50 14.59 -0.16
C LEU A 285 1.03 14.61 1.27
N THR A 286 2.23 15.13 1.45
CA THR A 286 2.78 15.45 2.75
C THR A 286 2.98 16.95 2.87
N PHE A 287 2.81 17.50 4.06
CA PHE A 287 3.24 18.86 4.37
C PHE A 287 3.58 18.98 5.86
N GLY A 288 4.41 19.94 6.19
CA GLY A 288 4.79 20.20 7.57
C GLY A 288 5.96 21.17 7.69
N ASN A 289 6.38 21.40 8.93
CA ASN A 289 7.53 22.21 9.32
C ASN A 289 8.30 21.53 10.46
N GLU A 290 8.97 22.27 11.33
CA GLU A 290 9.72 21.72 12.47
C GLU A 290 8.78 21.23 13.60
N ASP A 291 7.54 21.72 13.66
CA ASP A 291 6.59 21.47 14.74
C ASP A 291 5.63 20.30 14.44
N PHE A 292 5.33 20.05 13.17
CA PHE A 292 4.38 19.00 12.76
C PHE A 292 4.69 18.42 11.39
N ALA A 293 4.19 17.20 11.17
CA ALA A 293 4.14 16.56 9.86
C ALA A 293 2.73 16.02 9.61
N TYR A 294 2.27 16.11 8.37
CA TYR A 294 0.99 15.55 7.92
C TYR A 294 1.17 14.75 6.65
N TYR A 295 0.42 13.65 6.53
CA TYR A 295 0.34 12.82 5.33
C TYR A 295 -1.11 12.44 5.04
N GLU A 296 -1.52 12.56 3.78
CA GLU A 296 -2.78 11.99 3.29
C GLU A 296 -2.62 11.41 1.87
N THR A 297 -3.49 10.46 1.54
CA THR A 297 -3.72 10.00 0.17
C THR A 297 -5.00 10.63 -0.36
N LEU A 298 -5.02 10.98 -1.65
CA LEU A 298 -6.20 11.58 -2.26
C LEU A 298 -6.93 10.57 -3.14
N ALA A 299 -8.24 10.46 -2.94
CA ALA A 299 -9.11 9.60 -3.72
C ALA A 299 -9.21 10.07 -5.19
N GLY A 300 -9.62 9.18 -6.07
CA GLY A 300 -9.80 9.49 -7.50
C GLY A 300 -10.88 8.63 -8.16
N GLY A 301 -10.84 8.46 -9.47
CA GLY A 301 -11.82 7.68 -10.20
C GLY A 301 -11.49 6.19 -10.20
N ALA A 302 -12.49 5.33 -9.96
CA ALA A 302 -12.38 3.90 -10.21
C ALA A 302 -12.65 3.58 -11.68
N GLY A 303 -11.97 2.55 -12.20
CA GLY A 303 -12.25 2.02 -13.54
C GLY A 303 -13.63 1.38 -13.63
N ALA A 304 -14.25 1.47 -14.81
CA ALA A 304 -15.49 0.76 -15.10
C ALA A 304 -15.22 -0.73 -15.35
N THR A 305 -16.26 -1.55 -15.16
CA THR A 305 -16.24 -2.99 -15.42
C THR A 305 -17.28 -3.35 -16.47
N ALA A 306 -17.40 -4.61 -16.84
CA ALA A 306 -18.43 -5.08 -17.77
C ALA A 306 -19.88 -4.84 -17.29
N THR A 307 -20.09 -4.61 -16.01
CA THR A 307 -21.43 -4.55 -15.39
C THR A 307 -21.70 -3.28 -14.58
N LYS A 308 -20.68 -2.47 -14.30
CA LYS A 308 -20.81 -1.29 -13.43
C LYS A 308 -19.96 -0.14 -13.92
N THR A 309 -20.51 1.07 -13.82
CA THR A 309 -19.75 2.32 -13.95
C THR A 309 -18.71 2.43 -12.83
N GLY A 310 -17.62 3.12 -13.10
CA GLY A 310 -16.63 3.45 -12.09
C GLY A 310 -17.18 4.38 -11.00
N ALA A 311 -16.80 4.14 -9.75
CA ALA A 311 -17.15 5.03 -8.65
C ALA A 311 -16.26 6.28 -8.67
N SER A 312 -16.85 7.45 -8.39
CA SER A 312 -16.15 8.74 -8.37
C SER A 312 -15.62 9.08 -6.98
N GLY A 313 -14.41 9.64 -6.89
CA GLY A 313 -13.84 10.15 -5.64
C GLY A 313 -13.64 9.08 -4.58
N VAL A 314 -13.15 7.91 -4.95
CA VAL A 314 -12.93 6.77 -4.05
C VAL A 314 -11.46 6.39 -3.97
N HIS A 315 -11.04 5.91 -2.80
CA HIS A 315 -9.76 5.21 -2.68
C HIS A 315 -9.88 3.84 -3.34
N THR A 316 -8.93 3.53 -4.22
CA THR A 316 -8.96 2.32 -5.04
C THR A 316 -7.85 1.35 -4.63
N HIS A 317 -8.09 0.06 -4.88
CA HIS A 317 -7.10 -1.02 -4.81
C HIS A 317 -6.32 -1.08 -3.50
N MET A 318 -5.02 -0.76 -3.54
CA MET A 318 -4.10 -0.90 -2.41
C MET A 318 -4.23 0.24 -1.38
N THR A 319 -5.03 1.27 -1.66
CA THR A 319 -5.28 2.39 -0.74
C THR A 319 -6.28 1.99 0.34
N ASN A 320 -5.86 1.99 1.59
CA ASN A 320 -6.68 1.62 2.76
C ASN A 320 -6.91 2.79 3.74
N SER A 321 -6.42 3.98 3.42
CA SER A 321 -6.58 5.20 4.20
C SER A 321 -7.86 5.96 3.82
N LYS A 322 -8.17 7.01 4.58
CA LYS A 322 -9.25 7.96 4.31
C LYS A 322 -8.68 9.37 4.22
N CYS A 323 -9.33 10.26 3.45
CA CYS A 323 -9.02 11.68 3.52
C CYS A 323 -9.45 12.23 4.89
N THR A 324 -8.66 13.14 5.44
CA THR A 324 -9.05 13.89 6.64
C THR A 324 -10.18 14.87 6.29
N ASP A 325 -11.17 14.92 7.17
CA ASP A 325 -12.26 15.88 7.08
C ASP A 325 -11.70 17.31 7.06
N PRO A 326 -12.18 18.19 6.14
CA PRO A 326 -11.69 19.55 6.02
C PRO A 326 -11.70 20.36 7.33
N GLU A 327 -12.77 20.25 8.12
CA GLU A 327 -12.90 20.97 9.38
C GLU A 327 -11.88 20.49 10.42
N VAL A 328 -11.64 19.19 10.48
CA VAL A 328 -10.60 18.61 11.35
C VAL A 328 -9.21 19.06 10.90
N LEU A 329 -8.95 19.05 9.59
CA LEU A 329 -7.66 19.43 9.03
C LEU A 329 -7.33 20.90 9.33
N GLU A 330 -8.28 21.81 9.11
CA GLU A 330 -8.14 23.25 9.39
C GLU A 330 -8.01 23.58 10.89
N THR A 331 -8.57 22.74 11.76
CA THR A 331 -8.46 22.91 13.22
C THR A 331 -7.07 22.48 13.73
N ARG A 332 -6.45 21.47 13.07
CA ARG A 332 -5.20 20.87 13.53
C ARG A 332 -3.95 21.50 12.92
N PHE A 333 -4.05 22.04 11.71
CA PHE A 333 -2.91 22.52 10.94
C PHE A 333 -3.16 23.93 10.40
N PRO A 334 -2.13 24.76 10.21
CA PRO A 334 -2.27 26.12 9.69
C PRO A 334 -2.47 26.12 8.16
N ILE A 335 -3.57 25.52 7.73
CA ILE A 335 -4.01 25.48 6.33
C ILE A 335 -5.49 25.82 6.22
N ARG A 336 -5.95 26.15 5.02
CA ARG A 336 -7.37 26.30 4.67
C ARG A 336 -7.71 25.45 3.46
N VAL A 337 -8.77 24.66 3.54
CA VAL A 337 -9.30 23.89 2.42
C VAL A 337 -10.20 24.78 1.57
N ARG A 338 -9.68 25.33 0.46
CA ARG A 338 -10.46 26.19 -0.45
C ARG A 338 -11.45 25.42 -1.29
N ARG A 339 -11.11 24.17 -1.64
CA ARG A 339 -11.96 23.29 -2.44
C ARG A 339 -11.72 21.82 -2.14
N PHE A 340 -12.81 21.08 -1.98
CA PHE A 340 -12.83 19.63 -1.95
C PHE A 340 -14.08 19.15 -2.68
N SER A 341 -13.94 18.70 -3.93
CA SER A 341 -15.07 18.37 -4.79
C SER A 341 -14.70 17.32 -5.82
N LEU A 342 -15.69 16.69 -6.45
CA LEU A 342 -15.49 15.87 -7.62
C LEU A 342 -14.92 16.69 -8.79
N ARG A 343 -14.03 16.11 -9.57
CA ARG A 343 -13.50 16.60 -10.83
C ARG A 343 -14.39 16.07 -11.96
N HIS A 344 -15.56 16.69 -12.12
CA HIS A 344 -16.54 16.26 -13.12
C HIS A 344 -15.96 16.20 -14.53
N GLY A 345 -16.30 15.12 -15.28
CA GLY A 345 -15.84 14.91 -16.64
C GLY A 345 -14.45 14.29 -16.75
N SER A 346 -13.83 13.88 -15.65
CA SER A 346 -12.51 13.25 -15.68
C SER A 346 -12.53 11.74 -15.88
N GLY A 347 -13.65 11.06 -15.63
CA GLY A 347 -13.82 9.64 -15.96
C GLY A 347 -13.88 9.42 -17.48
N GLY A 348 -13.26 8.32 -17.95
CA GLY A 348 -13.29 7.92 -19.36
C GLY A 348 -14.70 7.55 -19.83
N GLU A 349 -15.07 7.94 -21.06
CA GLU A 349 -16.36 7.59 -21.64
C GLU A 349 -16.38 6.11 -22.07
N GLY A 350 -17.59 5.54 -22.17
CA GLY A 350 -17.81 4.14 -22.54
C GLY A 350 -19.28 3.80 -22.49
N ALA A 351 -19.66 2.59 -22.85
CA ALA A 351 -20.99 2.07 -22.55
C ALA A 351 -21.26 2.12 -21.00
N LEU A 352 -20.19 1.94 -20.24
CA LEU A 352 -20.14 2.16 -18.79
C LEU A 352 -18.97 3.12 -18.53
N ARG A 353 -19.27 4.28 -17.98
CA ARG A 353 -18.31 5.36 -17.75
C ARG A 353 -17.40 5.07 -16.58
N GLY A 354 -16.13 5.47 -16.67
CA GLY A 354 -15.20 5.52 -15.54
C GLY A 354 -15.60 6.55 -14.49
N GLY A 355 -15.15 6.38 -13.26
CA GLY A 355 -15.40 7.31 -12.16
C GLY A 355 -14.61 8.61 -12.30
N ASP A 356 -15.15 9.70 -11.80
CA ASP A 356 -14.47 10.99 -11.75
C ASP A 356 -13.45 11.06 -10.61
N GLY A 357 -12.35 11.79 -10.81
CA GLY A 357 -11.38 12.14 -9.79
C GLY A 357 -11.88 13.22 -8.82
N LEU A 358 -10.96 13.75 -8.03
CA LEU A 358 -11.18 14.84 -7.07
C LEU A 358 -10.40 16.10 -7.45
N VAL A 359 -10.86 17.23 -6.91
CA VAL A 359 -10.11 18.48 -6.78
C VAL A 359 -9.92 18.76 -5.30
N ARG A 360 -8.67 18.78 -4.84
CA ARG A 360 -8.27 19.20 -3.49
C ARG A 360 -7.45 20.47 -3.62
N GLU A 361 -7.90 21.58 -2.98
CA GLU A 361 -7.21 22.87 -3.04
C GLU A 361 -6.96 23.35 -1.61
N LEU A 362 -5.69 23.53 -1.27
CA LEU A 362 -5.21 23.91 0.06
C LEU A 362 -4.48 25.25 -0.01
N GLU A 363 -4.84 26.19 0.83
CA GLU A 363 -4.10 27.42 1.09
C GLU A 363 -3.24 27.25 2.34
N PHE A 364 -1.95 27.53 2.23
CA PHE A 364 -1.04 27.54 3.36
C PHE A 364 -1.12 28.87 4.11
N LEU A 365 -1.18 28.81 5.43
CA LEU A 365 -1.33 30.01 6.29
C LEU A 365 -0.02 30.38 6.99
N GLU A 366 0.96 29.48 6.99
CA GLU A 366 2.30 29.66 7.56
C GLU A 366 3.36 29.06 6.63
N PRO A 367 4.66 29.45 6.82
CA PRO A 367 5.74 28.82 6.08
C PRO A 367 5.85 27.34 6.42
N MET A 368 5.89 26.50 5.39
CA MET A 368 6.10 25.03 5.53
C MET A 368 6.62 24.45 4.23
N ARG A 369 6.98 23.17 4.29
CA ARG A 369 7.34 22.36 3.13
C ARG A 369 6.21 21.43 2.79
N PHE A 370 5.93 21.23 1.50
CA PHE A 370 5.08 20.14 1.05
C PHE A 370 5.84 19.23 0.08
N SER A 371 5.40 17.97 -0.01
CA SER A 371 5.84 17.03 -1.06
C SER A 371 4.64 16.32 -1.66
N ILE A 372 4.72 16.04 -2.95
CA ILE A 372 3.77 15.20 -3.69
C ILE A 372 4.53 14.02 -4.28
N VAL A 373 3.97 12.83 -4.07
CA VAL A 373 4.34 11.61 -4.79
C VAL A 373 3.09 11.10 -5.49
N SER A 374 3.08 11.20 -6.81
CA SER A 374 1.93 10.82 -7.61
C SER A 374 2.35 10.29 -8.97
N GLU A 375 1.45 9.55 -9.60
CA GLU A 375 1.56 9.00 -10.95
C GLU A 375 0.33 9.40 -11.77
N ARG A 376 0.26 8.99 -13.04
CA ARG A 376 -0.85 9.34 -13.94
C ARG A 376 -0.96 10.85 -14.19
N ARG A 377 0.16 11.52 -14.24
CA ARG A 377 0.24 12.93 -14.68
C ARG A 377 0.59 13.03 -16.17
N THR A 378 1.37 12.08 -16.66
CA THR A 378 1.73 11.92 -18.09
C THR A 378 0.95 10.77 -18.72
N THR A 379 0.93 9.61 -18.11
CA THR A 379 0.14 8.46 -18.53
C THR A 379 -1.33 8.62 -18.09
N ARG A 380 -2.25 7.95 -18.81
CA ARG A 380 -3.69 8.00 -18.51
C ARG A 380 -4.20 6.63 -18.08
N PRO A 381 -5.15 6.55 -17.13
CA PRO A 381 -5.85 5.31 -16.82
C PRO A 381 -6.53 4.74 -18.05
N TYR A 382 -6.12 3.56 -18.50
CA TYR A 382 -6.63 2.96 -19.74
C TYR A 382 -8.12 2.60 -19.65
N GLY A 383 -8.86 2.74 -20.76
CA GLY A 383 -10.18 2.18 -20.94
C GLY A 383 -10.11 0.73 -21.43
N MET A 384 -11.22 0.00 -21.34
CA MET A 384 -11.32 -1.41 -21.76
C MET A 384 -12.44 -1.63 -22.77
N ARG A 385 -12.24 -2.60 -23.68
CA ARG A 385 -13.25 -3.05 -24.66
C ARG A 385 -13.84 -1.92 -25.53
N GLY A 386 -13.01 -0.91 -25.85
CA GLY A 386 -13.42 0.25 -26.65
C GLY A 386 -13.89 1.45 -25.83
N GLY A 387 -13.81 1.39 -24.50
CA GLY A 387 -13.99 2.56 -23.63
C GLY A 387 -12.77 3.48 -23.66
N ASP A 388 -13.00 4.76 -23.42
CA ASP A 388 -11.96 5.79 -23.43
C ASP A 388 -11.12 5.77 -22.13
N PRO A 389 -9.87 6.20 -22.18
CA PRO A 389 -9.05 6.40 -20.99
C PRO A 389 -9.58 7.55 -20.13
N GLY A 390 -9.45 7.42 -18.80
CA GLY A 390 -9.69 8.50 -17.86
C GLY A 390 -8.74 9.70 -18.10
N ALA A 391 -9.10 10.87 -17.60
CA ALA A 391 -8.24 12.05 -17.65
C ALA A 391 -7.04 11.87 -16.71
N ALA A 392 -5.86 12.30 -17.13
CA ALA A 392 -4.67 12.38 -16.29
C ALA A 392 -4.88 13.38 -15.14
N GLY A 393 -4.18 13.15 -14.02
CA GLY A 393 -4.16 14.09 -12.90
C GLY A 393 -3.30 15.34 -13.19
N MET A 394 -3.37 16.32 -12.29
CA MET A 394 -2.59 17.55 -12.38
C MET A 394 -2.27 18.08 -10.98
N ASN A 395 -1.05 18.57 -10.79
CA ASN A 395 -0.62 19.27 -9.58
C ASN A 395 -0.30 20.72 -9.95
N LEU A 396 -0.80 21.69 -9.18
CA LEU A 396 -0.57 23.11 -9.43
C LEU A 396 -0.24 23.85 -8.13
N LEU A 397 0.77 24.73 -8.18
CA LEU A 397 1.06 25.69 -7.12
C LEU A 397 0.82 27.11 -7.67
N ASN A 398 -0.09 27.85 -7.06
CA ASN A 398 -0.47 29.20 -7.51
C ASN A 398 -0.86 29.23 -9.01
N GLY A 399 -1.56 28.19 -9.46
CA GLY A 399 -1.99 28.04 -10.85
C GLY A 399 -0.91 27.61 -11.84
N LYS A 400 0.34 27.40 -11.40
CA LYS A 400 1.43 26.89 -12.25
C LYS A 400 1.54 25.37 -12.08
N ALA A 401 1.66 24.65 -13.20
CA ALA A 401 1.81 23.21 -13.21
C ALA A 401 3.11 22.78 -12.50
N LEU A 402 3.01 21.69 -11.74
CA LEU A 402 4.11 21.00 -11.08
C LEU A 402 4.28 19.60 -11.68
N GLU A 403 5.45 19.04 -11.49
CA GLU A 403 5.76 17.65 -11.85
C GLU A 403 4.95 16.64 -11.00
N HIS A 404 4.91 15.40 -11.46
CA HIS A 404 4.26 14.29 -10.73
C HIS A 404 4.87 14.02 -9.35
N ARG A 405 6.14 14.36 -9.17
CA ARG A 405 6.87 14.34 -7.91
C ARG A 405 7.48 15.71 -7.68
N VAL A 406 7.31 16.24 -6.50
CA VAL A 406 7.80 17.58 -6.16
C VAL A 406 7.95 17.71 -4.66
N THR A 407 8.95 18.48 -4.26
CA THR A 407 9.08 19.06 -2.92
C THR A 407 9.28 20.56 -3.10
N ALA A 408 8.54 21.37 -2.37
CA ALA A 408 8.66 22.83 -2.43
C ALA A 408 8.38 23.48 -1.07
N GLU A 409 9.02 24.63 -0.85
CA GLU A 409 8.70 25.54 0.25
C GLU A 409 7.53 26.42 -0.16
N VAL A 410 6.63 26.67 0.78
CA VAL A 410 5.46 27.54 0.62
C VAL A 410 5.33 28.47 1.81
N GLY A 411 4.62 29.57 1.60
CA GLY A 411 4.33 30.58 2.62
C GLY A 411 2.85 30.94 2.69
N PRO A 412 2.50 31.87 3.59
CA PRO A 412 1.12 32.33 3.74
C PRO A 412 0.52 32.83 2.42
N GLY A 413 -0.65 32.30 2.06
CA GLY A 413 -1.37 32.65 0.84
C GLY A 413 -1.02 31.82 -0.40
N ASP A 414 0.02 30.98 -0.35
CA ASP A 414 0.28 30.02 -1.41
C ASP A 414 -0.84 28.97 -1.48
N VAL A 415 -1.22 28.58 -2.70
CA VAL A 415 -2.32 27.66 -2.95
C VAL A 415 -1.85 26.47 -3.75
N LEU A 416 -1.91 25.30 -3.12
CA LEU A 416 -1.70 24.01 -3.77
C LEU A 416 -3.03 23.45 -4.23
N ARG A 417 -3.12 23.07 -5.52
CA ARG A 417 -4.27 22.36 -6.09
C ARG A 417 -3.83 21.03 -6.67
N VAL A 418 -4.47 19.97 -6.22
CA VAL A 418 -4.30 18.62 -6.75
C VAL A 418 -5.59 18.19 -7.42
N GLU A 419 -5.51 17.87 -8.70
CA GLU A 419 -6.56 17.25 -9.48
C GLU A 419 -6.22 15.78 -9.71
N THR A 420 -7.01 14.86 -9.12
CA THR A 420 -6.70 13.44 -9.22
C THR A 420 -7.21 12.84 -10.52
N PRO A 421 -6.62 11.74 -11.02
CA PRO A 421 -7.05 11.09 -12.25
C PRO A 421 -8.48 10.54 -12.16
N GLY A 422 -9.18 10.49 -13.28
CA GLY A 422 -10.39 9.69 -13.45
C GLY A 422 -10.05 8.23 -13.72
N GLY A 423 -11.02 7.33 -13.60
CA GLY A 423 -10.92 5.94 -14.04
C GLY A 423 -11.25 5.77 -15.52
N GLY A 424 -10.76 4.69 -16.15
CA GLY A 424 -11.08 4.34 -17.53
C GLY A 424 -12.52 3.86 -17.72
N GLY A 425 -13.07 4.10 -18.91
CA GLY A 425 -14.39 3.62 -19.34
C GLY A 425 -14.35 2.17 -19.83
N TRP A 426 -15.53 1.56 -19.95
CA TRP A 426 -15.70 0.19 -20.45
C TRP A 426 -16.70 0.12 -21.58
N GLY A 427 -16.32 -0.59 -22.67
CA GLY A 427 -17.14 -0.75 -23.86
C GLY A 427 -17.24 0.52 -24.70
N THR A 428 -17.55 0.36 -25.98
CA THR A 428 -17.66 1.50 -26.90
C THR A 428 -18.74 2.48 -26.43
N PRO A 429 -18.49 3.78 -26.37
CA PRO A 429 -19.53 4.77 -26.08
C PRO A 429 -20.69 4.66 -27.05
N PRO A 430 -21.94 4.94 -26.63
CA PRO A 430 -23.13 4.85 -27.47
C PRO A 430 -23.13 5.85 -28.64
#